data_7ad69f54d73bd24b68a1c1c6e0787442
#
_entry.id   7ad69f54d73bd24b68a1c1c6e0787442
#
_cell.length_a   1.000
_cell.length_b   1.000
_cell.length_c   1.000
_cell.angle_alpha   90.00
_cell.angle_beta   90.00
_cell.angle_gamma   90.00
#
_symmetry.space_group_name_H-M   'P 1'
#
loop_
_entity.id
_entity.type
_entity.pdbx_description
1 polymer ?
#
loop_
_entity_poly.entity_id
_entity_poly.type
_entity_poly.pdbx_seq_one_letter_code
_entity_poly.pdbx_strand_id
1 'polypeptide(L)'
;MSAGTAARAASHAPGATPDVDPVVVMTGIEIGFPGVKALDGVGLRLYPGEVHALMGENGAGKSTLIKALTGVYSIDAGSIRVGGTEHRFSGPTESQAAGISTVYQEVNLCTNLTVAENMLLGREPRRLGRIDTRAMNRHAGQVLGRLGLDVDPASTLGRHPIAVQQLVAIARAVDVEAKVLVLDEPTSSLDADEVRVLFDVVRTLRDQGVAILFVSHFLDQVFELSDRMTVLRNGRFIAEHRTAALTQLELVQEMIGRELEVLERLDREPADPAAPAAEPVLKVLGLGRKGELQATNLELHAGEVVGVAGLLGSGRTELARLLFGADVADEGEVQVGGATRSWRTPRHAIGAGVAFSSEDRRAEGVVGDLTVADNMILALQASRGWLRRVPQRTKDELVQRYIETLDIRPADPNALMRNLSGGNQQKVLLARWLITEPRLLVLDEPTRGIDVGAKAQIQQLVAELAREGMAVVFISAELEEVLRLSDRVVVMRDRRKIDEQVNVDLEVSDVLHTIAGGGESAVSLELVTDRGSGTAVQEGKHVSDQPAPDPVDPKGTTRA
;
A
#
# COMPACT_ATOMS: atom_id res chain seq x y z
N MET A 1 35.55 -11.64 47.01
CA MET A 1 34.15 -12.11 47.21
C MET A 1 33.37 -11.82 45.96
N SER A 2 33.14 -12.89 45.25
CA SER A 2 32.44 -12.98 43.96
C SER A 2 30.95 -12.90 44.21
N ALA A 3 30.23 -12.10 43.42
CA ALA A 3 28.80 -12.24 43.28
C ALA A 3 28.45 -12.09 41.80
N GLY A 4 28.11 -13.22 41.22
CA GLY A 4 27.77 -13.40 39.83
C GLY A 4 26.48 -12.69 39.44
N THR A 5 26.53 -12.07 38.29
CA THR A 5 25.38 -11.55 37.57
C THR A 5 24.74 -12.73 36.81
N ALA A 6 23.75 -13.37 37.42
CA ALA A 6 22.93 -14.39 36.78
C ALA A 6 22.11 -13.73 35.68
N ALA A 7 22.33 -14.15 34.46
CA ALA A 7 21.50 -13.86 33.30
C ALA A 7 20.05 -14.31 33.58
N ARG A 8 19.12 -13.37 33.63
CA ARG A 8 17.68 -13.61 33.63
C ARG A 8 17.31 -14.09 32.22
N ALA A 9 17.29 -15.41 32.05
CA ALA A 9 16.57 -16.01 30.94
C ALA A 9 15.09 -15.63 31.08
N ALA A 10 14.58 -14.82 30.17
CA ALA A 10 13.15 -14.53 30.09
C ALA A 10 12.43 -15.87 29.80
N SER A 11 11.71 -16.37 30.81
CA SER A 11 10.81 -17.50 30.66
C SER A 11 9.60 -17.03 29.84
N HIS A 12 9.58 -17.43 28.59
CA HIS A 12 8.39 -17.33 27.74
C HIS A 12 7.35 -18.30 28.27
N ALA A 13 6.19 -17.80 28.70
CA ALA A 13 5.01 -18.64 28.86
C ALA A 13 4.48 -18.97 27.45
N PRO A 14 4.53 -20.21 27.00
CA PRO A 14 4.01 -20.57 25.68
C PRO A 14 2.49 -20.56 25.74
N GLY A 15 1.84 -19.80 24.85
CA GLY A 15 0.48 -20.14 24.43
C GLY A 15 0.48 -21.64 24.04
N ALA A 16 -0.56 -22.38 24.45
CA ALA A 16 -0.60 -23.85 24.33
C ALA A 16 0.02 -24.31 23.01
N THR A 17 1.17 -25.00 23.12
CA THR A 17 1.83 -25.65 21.98
C THR A 17 0.87 -26.68 21.39
N PRO A 18 0.71 -26.74 20.05
CA PRO A 18 0.00 -27.85 19.43
C PRO A 18 0.69 -29.18 19.86
N ASP A 19 -0.08 -30.25 19.96
CA ASP A 19 0.46 -31.61 20.18
C ASP A 19 1.34 -32.14 19.03
N VAL A 20 1.67 -31.27 18.07
CA VAL A 20 2.44 -31.59 16.84
C VAL A 20 3.80 -30.89 16.92
N ASP A 21 4.85 -31.62 16.61
CA ASP A 21 6.20 -31.09 16.54
C ASP A 21 6.37 -30.12 15.39
N PRO A 22 7.08 -28.99 15.58
CA PRO A 22 7.33 -28.02 14.52
C PRO A 22 8.18 -28.59 13.40
N VAL A 23 7.80 -28.34 12.15
CA VAL A 23 8.57 -28.78 10.97
C VAL A 23 9.83 -27.93 10.76
N VAL A 24 9.81 -26.65 11.17
CA VAL A 24 10.99 -25.77 11.21
C VAL A 24 11.17 -25.22 12.60
N VAL A 25 12.41 -25.23 13.09
CA VAL A 25 12.84 -24.55 14.32
C VAL A 25 14.11 -23.80 14.03
N MET A 26 14.03 -22.47 14.12
CA MET A 26 15.20 -21.59 14.10
C MET A 26 15.43 -21.08 15.52
N THR A 27 16.65 -21.14 16.01
CA THR A 27 16.99 -20.73 17.39
C THR A 27 18.24 -19.88 17.40
N GLY A 28 18.13 -18.69 18.00
CA GLY A 28 19.25 -17.80 18.23
C GLY A 28 19.96 -17.34 16.96
N ILE A 29 19.21 -17.08 15.89
CA ILE A 29 19.77 -16.71 14.58
C ILE A 29 20.39 -15.33 14.65
N GLU A 30 21.65 -15.23 14.29
CA GLU A 30 22.39 -13.98 14.16
C GLU A 30 22.94 -13.82 12.74
N ILE A 31 22.78 -12.61 12.19
CA ILE A 31 23.35 -12.20 10.90
C ILE A 31 23.78 -10.75 10.98
N GLY A 32 25.05 -10.48 10.66
CA GLY A 32 25.63 -9.15 10.59
C GLY A 32 26.06 -8.77 9.17
N PHE A 33 25.87 -7.51 8.83
CA PHE A 33 26.44 -6.87 7.65
C PHE A 33 27.37 -5.74 8.07
N PRO A 34 28.29 -5.26 7.23
CA PRO A 34 29.17 -4.16 7.59
C PRO A 34 28.40 -2.98 8.18
N GLY A 35 28.60 -2.73 9.47
CA GLY A 35 27.96 -1.64 10.20
C GLY A 35 26.55 -1.87 10.73
N VAL A 36 25.93 -3.04 10.45
CA VAL A 36 24.55 -3.32 10.90
C VAL A 36 24.40 -4.78 11.34
N LYS A 37 23.87 -5.03 12.54
CA LYS A 37 23.42 -6.35 12.97
C LYS A 37 21.96 -6.52 12.54
N ALA A 38 21.73 -7.28 11.47
CA ALA A 38 20.42 -7.43 10.86
C ALA A 38 19.50 -8.41 11.61
N LEU A 39 20.08 -9.45 12.23
CA LEU A 39 19.38 -10.36 13.14
C LEU A 39 20.22 -10.56 14.41
N ASP A 40 19.57 -10.49 15.57
CA ASP A 40 20.19 -10.57 16.90
C ASP A 40 19.44 -11.58 17.77
N GLY A 41 19.83 -12.85 17.68
CA GLY A 41 19.27 -13.94 18.49
C GLY A 41 17.83 -14.31 18.15
N VAL A 42 17.41 -14.22 16.89
CA VAL A 42 16.02 -14.44 16.45
C VAL A 42 15.65 -15.92 16.47
N GLY A 43 14.43 -16.23 16.94
CA GLY A 43 13.80 -17.54 16.85
C GLY A 43 12.56 -17.53 15.95
N LEU A 44 12.27 -18.69 15.31
CA LEU A 44 11.06 -18.92 14.53
C LEU A 44 10.67 -20.39 14.60
N ARG A 45 9.38 -20.69 14.74
CA ARG A 45 8.84 -22.05 14.69
C ARG A 45 7.71 -22.10 13.66
N LEU A 46 7.72 -23.11 12.80
CA LEU A 46 6.65 -23.36 11.84
C LEU A 46 6.08 -24.76 12.07
N TYR A 47 4.76 -24.86 12.07
CA TYR A 47 4.05 -26.10 12.34
C TYR A 47 3.36 -26.62 11.07
N PRO A 48 3.32 -27.95 10.85
CA PRO A 48 2.60 -28.52 9.72
C PRO A 48 1.10 -28.17 9.80
N GLY A 49 0.52 -27.78 8.66
CA GLY A 49 -0.91 -27.40 8.60
C GLY A 49 -1.27 -26.11 9.32
N GLU A 50 -0.29 -25.21 9.55
CA GLU A 50 -0.54 -23.86 10.04
C GLU A 50 -0.04 -22.81 9.04
N VAL A 51 -0.76 -21.70 8.94
CA VAL A 51 -0.28 -20.46 8.32
C VAL A 51 0.30 -19.58 9.41
N HIS A 52 1.60 -19.37 9.35
CA HIS A 52 2.36 -18.56 10.30
C HIS A 52 2.74 -17.22 9.67
N ALA A 53 2.24 -16.11 10.18
CA ALA A 53 2.60 -14.77 9.72
C ALA A 53 3.93 -14.31 10.35
N LEU A 54 4.80 -13.69 9.54
CA LEU A 54 6.01 -13.03 10.04
C LEU A 54 5.83 -11.51 9.92
N MET A 55 5.68 -10.88 11.08
CA MET A 55 5.31 -9.48 11.23
C MET A 55 6.48 -8.61 11.68
N GLY A 56 6.38 -7.32 11.43
CA GLY A 56 7.39 -6.33 11.81
C GLY A 56 7.53 -5.24 10.75
N GLU A 57 8.10 -4.11 11.10
CA GLU A 57 8.34 -2.99 10.19
C GLU A 57 9.34 -3.33 9.07
N ASN A 58 9.46 -2.43 8.08
CA ASN A 58 10.54 -2.51 7.10
C ASN A 58 11.89 -2.32 7.79
N GLY A 59 12.82 -3.25 7.53
CA GLY A 59 14.09 -3.28 8.27
C GLY A 59 14.05 -4.06 9.58
N ALA A 60 12.91 -4.60 10.00
CA ALA A 60 12.82 -5.44 11.20
C ALA A 60 13.57 -6.80 11.10
N GLY A 61 14.08 -7.15 9.91
CA GLY A 61 14.85 -8.38 9.69
C GLY A 61 14.06 -9.51 9.02
N LYS A 62 12.79 -9.33 8.65
CA LYS A 62 11.92 -10.36 8.03
C LYS A 62 12.57 -11.02 6.82
N SER A 63 12.91 -10.23 5.80
CA SER A 63 13.52 -10.76 4.56
C SER A 63 14.92 -11.35 4.81
N THR A 64 15.64 -10.88 5.84
CA THR A 64 16.93 -11.47 6.23
C THR A 64 16.71 -12.84 6.87
N LEU A 65 15.69 -13.01 7.71
CA LEU A 65 15.34 -14.29 8.32
C LEU A 65 14.89 -15.32 7.26
N ILE A 66 14.07 -14.88 6.28
CA ILE A 66 13.67 -15.70 5.13
C ILE A 66 14.89 -16.13 4.33
N LYS A 67 15.80 -15.21 4.01
CA LYS A 67 17.02 -15.51 3.27
C LYS A 67 17.97 -16.44 4.03
N ALA A 68 17.97 -16.40 5.37
CA ALA A 68 18.67 -17.38 6.20
C ALA A 68 18.01 -18.77 6.10
N LEU A 69 16.68 -18.83 6.23
CA LEU A 69 15.91 -20.07 6.13
C LEU A 69 16.04 -20.72 4.75
N THR A 70 16.11 -19.93 3.70
CA THR A 70 16.25 -20.38 2.31
C THR A 70 17.70 -20.59 1.86
N GLY A 71 18.68 -20.38 2.75
CA GLY A 71 20.09 -20.59 2.45
C GLY A 71 20.73 -19.55 1.53
N VAL A 72 20.04 -18.42 1.26
CA VAL A 72 20.60 -17.29 0.49
C VAL A 72 21.66 -16.56 1.32
N TYR A 73 21.43 -16.46 2.64
CA TYR A 73 22.42 -15.93 3.58
C TYR A 73 22.85 -17.04 4.55
N SER A 74 24.15 -17.13 4.80
CA SER A 74 24.69 -17.94 5.89
C SER A 74 24.43 -17.26 7.23
N ILE A 75 24.11 -18.05 8.26
CA ILE A 75 23.97 -17.56 9.63
C ILE A 75 25.34 -17.46 10.29
N ASP A 76 25.56 -16.40 11.09
CA ASP A 76 26.78 -16.22 11.88
C ASP A 76 26.71 -17.05 13.16
N ALA A 77 25.54 -17.12 13.81
CA ALA A 77 25.27 -17.92 14.99
C ALA A 77 23.84 -18.48 14.98
N GLY A 78 23.56 -19.45 15.86
CA GLY A 78 22.27 -20.12 15.97
C GLY A 78 22.20 -21.44 15.23
N SER A 79 20.99 -22.03 15.16
CA SER A 79 20.74 -23.29 14.47
C SER A 79 19.41 -23.27 13.72
N ILE A 80 19.36 -24.02 12.60
CA ILE A 80 18.16 -24.23 11.79
C ILE A 80 17.90 -25.73 11.75
N ARG A 81 16.70 -26.14 12.17
CA ARG A 81 16.25 -27.54 12.07
C ARG A 81 15.05 -27.65 11.16
N VAL A 82 15.05 -28.63 10.26
CA VAL A 82 13.94 -28.95 9.37
C VAL A 82 13.60 -30.43 9.51
N GLY A 83 12.36 -30.74 9.86
CA GLY A 83 11.93 -32.12 10.11
C GLY A 83 12.79 -32.83 11.18
N GLY A 84 13.20 -32.13 12.24
CA GLY A 84 14.04 -32.61 13.32
C GLY A 84 15.54 -32.68 13.02
N THR A 85 15.96 -32.54 11.76
CA THR A 85 17.37 -32.56 11.34
C THR A 85 17.96 -31.16 11.33
N GLU A 86 19.16 -31.01 11.88
CA GLU A 86 19.88 -29.73 11.85
C GLU A 86 20.56 -29.53 10.49
N HIS A 87 20.40 -28.33 9.94
CA HIS A 87 20.94 -27.93 8.65
C HIS A 87 21.76 -26.65 8.77
N ARG A 88 22.80 -26.57 7.95
CA ARG A 88 23.54 -25.33 7.71
C ARG A 88 23.61 -25.14 6.21
N PHE A 89 22.64 -24.43 5.68
CA PHE A 89 22.49 -24.27 4.24
C PHE A 89 23.64 -23.44 3.64
N SER A 90 24.22 -23.93 2.55
CA SER A 90 25.22 -23.23 1.75
C SER A 90 24.59 -22.55 0.52
N GLY A 91 23.33 -22.85 0.23
CA GLY A 91 22.60 -22.26 -0.89
C GLY A 91 21.13 -22.72 -0.96
N PRO A 92 20.32 -22.05 -1.82
CA PRO A 92 18.89 -22.36 -1.95
C PRO A 92 18.55 -23.79 -2.38
N THR A 93 19.43 -24.44 -3.14
CA THR A 93 19.24 -25.84 -3.57
C THR A 93 19.20 -26.80 -2.39
N GLU A 94 20.01 -26.57 -1.35
CA GLU A 94 20.03 -27.39 -0.16
C GLU A 94 18.78 -27.21 0.70
N SER A 95 18.31 -25.96 0.84
CA SER A 95 17.05 -25.68 1.57
C SER A 95 15.84 -26.28 0.84
N GLN A 96 15.83 -26.23 -0.49
CA GLN A 96 14.80 -26.86 -1.30
C GLN A 96 14.83 -28.41 -1.15
N ALA A 97 16.01 -29.02 -1.12
CA ALA A 97 16.16 -30.46 -0.88
C ALA A 97 15.69 -30.85 0.54
N ALA A 98 15.77 -29.95 1.53
CA ALA A 98 15.22 -30.15 2.87
C ALA A 98 13.69 -30.00 2.93
N GLY A 99 13.05 -29.55 1.86
CA GLY A 99 11.60 -29.36 1.72
C GLY A 99 11.12 -27.93 1.94
N ILE A 100 11.99 -26.91 1.80
CA ILE A 100 11.61 -25.49 1.90
C ILE A 100 11.50 -24.92 0.49
N SER A 101 10.32 -24.44 0.12
CA SER A 101 10.08 -23.74 -1.15
C SER A 101 9.67 -22.29 -0.89
N THR A 102 10.07 -21.36 -1.79
CA THR A 102 9.83 -19.94 -1.61
C THR A 102 9.26 -19.32 -2.88
N VAL A 103 8.23 -18.52 -2.70
CA VAL A 103 7.70 -17.59 -3.71
C VAL A 103 8.04 -16.20 -3.22
N TYR A 104 8.95 -15.52 -3.92
CA TYR A 104 9.37 -14.16 -3.63
C TYR A 104 8.38 -13.13 -4.21
N GLN A 105 8.41 -11.92 -3.71
CA GLN A 105 7.61 -10.77 -4.16
C GLN A 105 7.74 -10.52 -5.69
N GLU A 106 8.94 -10.60 -6.23
CA GLU A 106 9.15 -10.62 -7.68
C GLU A 106 9.07 -12.06 -8.19
N VAL A 107 8.03 -12.35 -8.96
CA VAL A 107 7.76 -13.69 -9.47
C VAL A 107 8.82 -14.05 -10.51
N ASN A 108 9.78 -14.90 -10.13
CA ASN A 108 10.87 -15.39 -11.00
C ASN A 108 10.35 -16.45 -12.00
N LEU A 109 9.52 -16.01 -12.94
CA LEU A 109 8.97 -16.85 -14.02
C LEU A 109 9.37 -16.29 -15.39
N CYS A 110 9.49 -17.19 -16.35
CA CYS A 110 9.79 -16.85 -17.74
C CYS A 110 8.49 -16.63 -18.51
N THR A 111 8.08 -15.38 -18.69
CA THR A 111 6.80 -15.02 -19.32
C THR A 111 6.68 -15.47 -20.78
N ASN A 112 7.79 -15.73 -21.46
CA ASN A 112 7.86 -16.24 -22.84
C ASN A 112 7.71 -17.77 -22.94
N LEU A 113 7.76 -18.49 -21.83
CA LEU A 113 7.56 -19.94 -21.77
C LEU A 113 6.10 -20.27 -21.44
N THR A 114 5.72 -21.53 -21.69
CA THR A 114 4.40 -22.04 -21.29
C THR A 114 4.30 -22.21 -19.77
N VAL A 115 3.07 -22.33 -19.26
CA VAL A 115 2.80 -22.63 -17.86
C VAL A 115 3.51 -23.93 -17.42
N ALA A 116 3.40 -24.99 -18.21
CA ALA A 116 4.05 -26.27 -17.90
C ALA A 116 5.59 -26.18 -17.92
N GLU A 117 6.17 -25.43 -18.86
CA GLU A 117 7.62 -25.20 -18.90
C GLU A 117 8.10 -24.42 -17.67
N ASN A 118 7.34 -23.41 -17.23
CA ASN A 118 7.67 -22.70 -16.00
C ASN A 118 7.59 -23.59 -14.76
N MET A 119 6.58 -24.44 -14.65
CA MET A 119 6.41 -25.34 -13.51
C MET A 119 7.50 -26.38 -13.42
N LEU A 120 7.98 -26.92 -14.54
CA LEU A 120 8.92 -28.02 -14.61
C LEU A 120 10.31 -27.62 -15.08
N LEU A 121 10.63 -26.33 -15.08
CA LEU A 121 11.93 -25.80 -15.50
C LEU A 121 13.08 -26.48 -14.75
N GLY A 122 14.00 -27.08 -15.49
CA GLY A 122 15.14 -27.86 -14.97
C GLY A 122 14.78 -29.28 -14.49
N ARG A 123 13.49 -29.68 -14.57
CA ARG A 123 12.98 -31.02 -14.17
C ARG A 123 12.13 -31.63 -15.27
N GLU A 124 12.33 -31.21 -16.52
CA GLU A 124 11.51 -31.60 -17.65
C GLU A 124 11.56 -33.15 -17.83
N PRO A 125 10.42 -33.83 -17.94
CA PRO A 125 10.38 -35.26 -18.26
C PRO A 125 10.99 -35.48 -19.65
N ARG A 126 11.86 -36.50 -19.74
CA ARG A 126 12.55 -36.81 -20.99
C ARG A 126 12.19 -38.23 -21.49
N ARG A 127 11.98 -38.32 -22.80
CA ARG A 127 11.79 -39.59 -23.50
C ARG A 127 12.76 -39.66 -24.67
N LEU A 128 13.57 -40.69 -24.71
CA LEU A 128 14.61 -40.88 -25.74
C LEU A 128 15.54 -39.65 -25.90
N GLY A 129 15.92 -39.01 -24.78
CA GLY A 129 16.82 -37.84 -24.76
C GLY A 129 16.18 -36.51 -25.11
N ARG A 130 14.89 -36.48 -25.49
CA ARG A 130 14.11 -35.25 -25.82
C ARG A 130 13.11 -34.97 -24.71
N ILE A 131 12.75 -33.69 -24.54
CA ILE A 131 11.71 -33.27 -23.60
C ILE A 131 10.36 -33.87 -24.07
N ASP A 132 9.66 -34.54 -23.14
CA ASP A 132 8.30 -35.07 -23.38
C ASP A 132 7.26 -34.00 -22.97
N THR A 133 6.92 -33.12 -23.90
CA THR A 133 5.95 -32.02 -23.69
C THR A 133 4.56 -32.53 -23.32
N ARG A 134 4.16 -33.73 -23.80
CA ARG A 134 2.85 -34.32 -23.43
C ARG A 134 2.82 -34.76 -21.97
N ALA A 135 3.89 -35.39 -21.51
CA ALA A 135 4.02 -35.78 -20.10
C ALA A 135 4.09 -34.54 -19.22
N MET A 136 4.83 -33.52 -19.66
CA MET A 136 4.99 -32.25 -18.96
C MET A 136 3.64 -31.53 -18.78
N ASN A 137 2.87 -31.34 -19.86
CA ASN A 137 1.56 -30.70 -19.81
C ASN A 137 0.55 -31.48 -18.96
N ARG A 138 0.58 -32.83 -19.03
CA ARG A 138 -0.28 -33.68 -18.21
C ARG A 138 0.03 -33.53 -16.73
N HIS A 139 1.31 -33.54 -16.36
CA HIS A 139 1.75 -33.38 -14.97
C HIS A 139 1.37 -32.00 -14.44
N ALA A 140 1.68 -30.91 -15.18
CA ALA A 140 1.31 -29.55 -14.80
C ALA A 140 -0.21 -29.40 -14.64
N GLY A 141 -1.02 -29.95 -15.57
CA GLY A 141 -2.47 -29.95 -15.45
C GLY A 141 -2.99 -30.68 -14.20
N GLN A 142 -2.34 -31.79 -13.80
CA GLN A 142 -2.69 -32.50 -12.56
C GLN A 142 -2.38 -31.67 -11.30
N VAL A 143 -1.24 -30.95 -11.29
CA VAL A 143 -0.86 -30.09 -10.14
C VAL A 143 -1.82 -28.89 -10.05
N LEU A 144 -2.07 -28.22 -11.16
CA LEU A 144 -3.00 -27.09 -11.23
C LEU A 144 -4.42 -27.50 -10.82
N GLY A 145 -4.91 -28.65 -11.33
CA GLY A 145 -6.22 -29.18 -10.96
C GLY A 145 -6.37 -29.52 -9.48
N ARG A 146 -5.29 -30.03 -8.82
CA ARG A 146 -5.30 -30.24 -7.36
C ARG A 146 -5.43 -28.96 -6.56
N LEU A 147 -4.97 -27.84 -7.10
CA LEU A 147 -5.08 -26.51 -6.50
C LEU A 147 -6.36 -25.77 -6.91
N GLY A 148 -7.24 -26.41 -7.69
CA GLY A 148 -8.48 -25.79 -8.19
C GLY A 148 -8.26 -24.75 -9.27
N LEU A 149 -7.09 -24.73 -9.94
CA LEU A 149 -6.73 -23.74 -10.95
C LEU A 149 -7.06 -24.26 -12.35
N ASP A 150 -7.97 -23.57 -13.04
CA ASP A 150 -8.34 -23.85 -14.43
C ASP A 150 -7.46 -23.03 -15.39
N VAL A 151 -6.22 -23.49 -15.58
CA VAL A 151 -5.22 -22.85 -16.44
C VAL A 151 -4.70 -23.88 -17.44
N ASP A 152 -4.72 -23.56 -18.75
CA ASP A 152 -4.14 -24.44 -19.78
C ASP A 152 -2.61 -24.51 -19.64
N PRO A 153 -2.05 -25.69 -19.32
CA PRO A 153 -0.60 -25.88 -19.17
C PRO A 153 0.22 -25.55 -20.42
N ALA A 154 -0.40 -25.63 -21.61
CA ALA A 154 0.27 -25.34 -22.88
C ALA A 154 0.23 -23.84 -23.25
N SER A 155 -0.54 -23.04 -22.55
CA SER A 155 -0.63 -21.59 -22.79
C SER A 155 0.65 -20.86 -22.37
N THR A 156 1.00 -19.78 -23.08
CA THR A 156 2.15 -18.92 -22.74
C THR A 156 1.84 -18.11 -21.48
N LEU A 157 2.72 -18.16 -20.48
CA LEU A 157 2.49 -17.56 -19.17
C LEU A 157 2.25 -16.05 -19.23
N GLY A 158 2.97 -15.32 -20.09
CA GLY A 158 2.82 -13.87 -20.24
C GLY A 158 1.48 -13.39 -20.80
N ARG A 159 0.59 -14.31 -21.22
CA ARG A 159 -0.78 -13.98 -21.63
C ARG A 159 -1.76 -13.94 -20.48
N HIS A 160 -1.33 -14.42 -19.31
CA HIS A 160 -2.16 -14.49 -18.12
C HIS A 160 -1.96 -13.26 -17.24
N PRO A 161 -2.99 -12.82 -16.49
CA PRO A 161 -2.86 -11.80 -15.46
C PRO A 161 -1.78 -12.14 -14.43
N ILE A 162 -1.27 -11.13 -13.73
CA ILE A 162 -0.22 -11.29 -12.71
C ILE A 162 -0.66 -12.26 -11.62
N ALA A 163 -1.93 -12.24 -11.22
CA ALA A 163 -2.51 -13.17 -10.27
C ALA A 163 -2.34 -14.64 -10.67
N VAL A 164 -2.64 -14.97 -11.92
CA VAL A 164 -2.46 -16.34 -12.44
C VAL A 164 -0.98 -16.72 -12.47
N GLN A 165 -0.08 -15.77 -12.84
CA GLN A 165 1.35 -16.01 -12.80
C GLN A 165 1.83 -16.32 -11.36
N GLN A 166 1.31 -15.61 -10.38
CA GLN A 166 1.58 -15.84 -8.96
C GLN A 166 1.13 -17.25 -8.53
N LEU A 167 -0.08 -17.66 -8.91
CA LEU A 167 -0.61 -19.00 -8.63
C LEU A 167 0.22 -20.12 -9.29
N VAL A 168 0.71 -19.87 -10.52
CA VAL A 168 1.63 -20.80 -11.21
C VAL A 168 2.98 -20.91 -10.46
N ALA A 169 3.49 -19.80 -9.89
CA ALA A 169 4.70 -19.83 -9.05
C ALA A 169 4.49 -20.67 -7.79
N ILE A 170 3.33 -20.56 -7.15
CA ILE A 170 2.95 -21.37 -6.00
C ILE A 170 2.83 -22.84 -6.41
N ALA A 171 2.14 -23.14 -7.51
CA ALA A 171 2.02 -24.50 -8.04
C ALA A 171 3.39 -25.14 -8.30
N ARG A 172 4.33 -24.38 -8.90
CA ARG A 172 5.73 -24.81 -9.09
C ARG A 172 6.44 -25.10 -7.78
N ALA A 173 6.24 -24.23 -6.77
CA ALA A 173 6.88 -24.35 -5.46
C ALA A 173 6.40 -25.59 -4.70
N VAL A 174 5.14 -25.98 -4.86
CA VAL A 174 4.52 -27.13 -4.18
C VAL A 174 4.78 -28.45 -4.90
N ASP A 175 4.98 -28.42 -6.22
CA ASP A 175 5.24 -29.61 -7.05
C ASP A 175 6.51 -30.40 -6.63
N VAL A 176 7.38 -29.82 -5.83
CA VAL A 176 8.60 -30.45 -5.28
C VAL A 176 8.39 -31.06 -3.88
N GLU A 177 7.17 -31.44 -3.52
CA GLU A 177 6.83 -32.00 -2.20
C GLU A 177 7.30 -31.10 -1.03
N ALA A 178 7.01 -29.80 -1.14
CA ALA A 178 7.38 -28.83 -0.14
C ALA A 178 6.71 -29.14 1.22
N LYS A 179 7.51 -29.27 2.27
CA LYS A 179 7.02 -29.33 3.66
C LYS A 179 6.71 -27.94 4.20
N VAL A 180 7.42 -26.94 3.68
CA VAL A 180 7.32 -25.53 4.06
C VAL A 180 7.24 -24.68 2.80
N LEU A 181 6.24 -23.82 2.74
CA LEU A 181 6.07 -22.84 1.69
C LEU A 181 6.22 -21.44 2.29
N VAL A 182 7.19 -20.68 1.78
CA VAL A 182 7.38 -19.26 2.15
C VAL A 182 6.75 -18.39 1.07
N LEU A 183 5.85 -17.51 1.47
CA LEU A 183 5.17 -16.51 0.63
C LEU A 183 5.57 -15.12 1.09
N ASP A 184 6.40 -14.43 0.31
CA ASP A 184 6.92 -13.09 0.62
C ASP A 184 6.14 -12.04 -0.17
N GLU A 185 5.23 -11.32 0.50
CA GLU A 185 4.30 -10.31 -0.05
C GLU A 185 3.49 -10.76 -1.29
N PRO A 186 2.82 -11.92 -1.25
CA PRO A 186 2.21 -12.51 -2.44
C PRO A 186 0.97 -11.74 -2.93
N THR A 187 0.46 -10.80 -2.17
CA THR A 187 -0.78 -10.04 -2.47
C THR A 187 -0.53 -8.61 -2.93
N SER A 188 0.71 -8.15 -2.98
CA SER A 188 1.06 -6.74 -3.22
C SER A 188 0.62 -6.17 -4.57
N SER A 189 0.29 -7.02 -5.55
CA SER A 189 -0.12 -6.63 -6.90
C SER A 189 -1.47 -7.23 -7.31
N LEU A 190 -2.26 -7.73 -6.35
CA LEU A 190 -3.52 -8.41 -6.56
C LEU A 190 -4.70 -7.55 -6.13
N ASP A 191 -5.82 -7.68 -6.84
CA ASP A 191 -7.09 -7.12 -6.41
C ASP A 191 -7.78 -8.01 -5.35
N ALA A 192 -8.91 -7.54 -4.79
CA ALA A 192 -9.61 -8.24 -3.71
C ALA A 192 -10.16 -9.63 -4.12
N ASP A 193 -10.57 -9.81 -5.38
CA ASP A 193 -11.08 -11.09 -5.88
C ASP A 193 -9.92 -12.06 -6.11
N GLU A 194 -8.80 -11.58 -6.66
CA GLU A 194 -7.57 -12.33 -6.85
C GLU A 194 -6.96 -12.78 -5.53
N VAL A 195 -6.98 -11.93 -4.49
CA VAL A 195 -6.54 -12.27 -3.14
C VAL A 195 -7.37 -13.43 -2.56
N ARG A 196 -8.69 -13.42 -2.76
CA ARG A 196 -9.56 -14.54 -2.30
C ARG A 196 -9.17 -15.87 -2.94
N VAL A 197 -8.93 -15.88 -4.25
CA VAL A 197 -8.47 -17.10 -4.96
C VAL A 197 -7.13 -17.58 -4.42
N LEU A 198 -6.19 -16.67 -4.17
CA LEU A 198 -4.90 -17.00 -3.57
C LEU A 198 -5.09 -17.62 -2.18
N PHE A 199 -5.95 -17.04 -1.34
CA PHE A 199 -6.21 -17.54 0.01
C PHE A 199 -6.84 -18.94 0.01
N ASP A 200 -7.71 -19.25 -0.94
CA ASP A 200 -8.30 -20.59 -1.09
C ASP A 200 -7.24 -21.61 -1.45
N VAL A 201 -6.27 -21.26 -2.31
CA VAL A 201 -5.12 -22.11 -2.62
C VAL A 201 -4.24 -22.30 -1.37
N VAL A 202 -3.95 -21.24 -0.62
CA VAL A 202 -3.16 -21.31 0.62
C VAL A 202 -3.86 -22.18 1.66
N ARG A 203 -5.17 -22.02 1.87
CA ARG A 203 -5.98 -22.87 2.77
C ARG A 203 -5.94 -24.34 2.34
N THR A 204 -6.06 -24.61 1.04
CA THR A 204 -5.96 -25.97 0.49
C THR A 204 -4.61 -26.62 0.83
N LEU A 205 -3.51 -25.89 0.69
CA LEU A 205 -2.16 -26.36 1.00
C LEU A 205 -1.95 -26.59 2.49
N ARG A 206 -2.44 -25.67 3.33
CA ARG A 206 -2.46 -25.81 4.79
C ARG A 206 -3.18 -27.10 5.20
N ASP A 207 -4.36 -27.34 4.64
CA ASP A 207 -5.20 -28.51 4.96
C ASP A 207 -4.55 -29.82 4.49
N GLN A 208 -3.63 -29.76 3.51
CA GLN A 208 -2.77 -30.86 3.08
C GLN A 208 -1.56 -31.07 4.01
N GLY A 209 -1.41 -30.26 5.07
CA GLY A 209 -0.33 -30.38 6.05
C GLY A 209 0.93 -29.58 5.72
N VAL A 210 0.94 -28.74 4.70
CA VAL A 210 2.06 -27.85 4.39
C VAL A 210 2.12 -26.76 5.46
N ALA A 211 3.30 -26.49 6.03
CA ALA A 211 3.54 -25.33 6.87
C ALA A 211 3.76 -24.10 5.99
N ILE A 212 3.05 -23.02 6.25
CA ILE A 212 3.11 -21.82 5.40
C ILE A 212 3.66 -20.65 6.21
N LEU A 213 4.74 -20.04 5.74
CA LEU A 213 5.24 -18.77 6.26
C LEU A 213 4.74 -17.66 5.35
N PHE A 214 3.84 -16.83 5.87
CA PHE A 214 3.18 -15.74 5.16
C PHE A 214 3.73 -14.40 5.61
N VAL A 215 4.21 -13.59 4.67
CA VAL A 215 4.68 -12.22 4.94
C VAL A 215 3.82 -11.25 4.17
N SER A 216 3.16 -10.36 4.86
CA SER A 216 2.37 -9.28 4.28
C SER A 216 2.43 -8.04 5.17
N HIS A 217 2.24 -6.88 4.58
CA HIS A 217 2.05 -5.63 5.30
C HIS A 217 0.57 -5.24 5.45
N PHE A 218 -0.34 -6.01 4.85
CA PHE A 218 -1.79 -5.82 4.97
C PHE A 218 -2.30 -6.59 6.19
N LEU A 219 -2.58 -5.87 7.28
CA LEU A 219 -2.97 -6.47 8.55
C LEU A 219 -4.25 -7.30 8.43
N ASP A 220 -5.28 -6.81 7.73
CA ASP A 220 -6.54 -7.53 7.53
C ASP A 220 -6.32 -8.92 6.91
N GLN A 221 -5.44 -9.00 5.90
CA GLN A 221 -5.09 -10.26 5.25
C GLN A 221 -4.35 -11.22 6.20
N VAL A 222 -3.49 -10.66 7.06
CA VAL A 222 -2.78 -11.45 8.07
C VAL A 222 -3.76 -12.03 9.08
N PHE A 223 -4.69 -11.21 9.58
CA PHE A 223 -5.71 -11.67 10.53
C PHE A 223 -6.73 -12.64 9.93
N GLU A 224 -7.04 -12.50 8.63
CA GLU A 224 -7.94 -13.43 7.92
C GLU A 224 -7.32 -14.80 7.67
N LEU A 225 -6.01 -14.84 7.34
CA LEU A 225 -5.39 -16.04 6.82
C LEU A 225 -4.56 -16.81 7.84
N SER A 226 -3.90 -16.13 8.80
CA SER A 226 -2.91 -16.75 9.67
C SER A 226 -3.50 -17.36 10.94
N ASP A 227 -2.93 -18.48 11.37
CA ASP A 227 -3.25 -19.15 12.63
C ASP A 227 -2.38 -18.63 13.78
N ARG A 228 -1.16 -18.23 13.44
CA ARG A 228 -0.12 -17.79 14.37
C ARG A 228 0.73 -16.70 13.74
N MET A 229 1.36 -15.87 14.55
CA MET A 229 2.27 -14.84 14.07
C MET A 229 3.49 -14.69 14.97
N THR A 230 4.64 -14.35 14.36
CA THR A 230 5.86 -13.93 15.04
C THR A 230 6.13 -12.48 14.72
N VAL A 231 6.38 -11.67 15.75
CA VAL A 231 6.69 -10.23 15.62
C VAL A 231 8.19 -10.01 15.77
N LEU A 232 8.79 -9.36 14.77
CA LEU A 232 10.17 -8.89 14.78
C LEU A 232 10.22 -7.37 14.86
N ARG A 233 11.20 -6.84 15.59
CA ARG A 233 11.51 -5.40 15.64
C ARG A 233 13.01 -5.18 15.78
N ASN A 234 13.59 -4.37 14.89
CA ASN A 234 15.03 -4.03 14.90
C ASN A 234 15.94 -5.26 14.94
N GLY A 235 15.63 -6.30 14.15
CA GLY A 235 16.40 -7.53 14.07
C GLY A 235 16.26 -8.46 15.27
N ARG A 236 15.29 -8.25 16.17
CA ARG A 236 15.06 -9.06 17.38
C ARG A 236 13.67 -9.67 17.38
N PHE A 237 13.56 -10.83 17.99
CA PHE A 237 12.29 -11.45 18.32
C PHE A 237 11.59 -10.65 19.44
N ILE A 238 10.34 -10.29 19.25
CA ILE A 238 9.50 -9.60 20.22
C ILE A 238 8.55 -10.56 20.89
N ALA A 239 7.70 -11.22 20.09
CA ALA A 239 6.68 -12.13 20.61
C ALA A 239 6.23 -13.14 19.52
N GLU A 240 5.57 -14.21 19.97
CA GLU A 240 4.84 -15.16 19.14
C GLU A 240 3.43 -15.30 19.71
N HIS A 241 2.41 -15.10 18.88
CA HIS A 241 1.00 -15.15 19.29
C HIS A 241 0.19 -16.10 18.42
N ARG A 242 -0.92 -16.62 18.96
CA ARG A 242 -2.02 -17.10 18.14
C ARG A 242 -2.81 -15.92 17.64
N THR A 243 -3.14 -15.88 16.35
CA THR A 243 -3.86 -14.76 15.73
C THR A 243 -5.17 -14.44 16.45
N ALA A 244 -5.92 -15.45 16.84
CA ALA A 244 -7.19 -15.29 17.57
C ALA A 244 -7.05 -14.68 18.98
N ALA A 245 -5.82 -14.59 19.52
CA ALA A 245 -5.56 -14.06 20.87
C ALA A 245 -5.00 -12.64 20.86
N LEU A 246 -4.90 -12.00 19.69
CA LEU A 246 -4.29 -10.70 19.51
C LEU A 246 -5.21 -9.80 18.69
N THR A 247 -5.32 -8.54 19.06
CA THR A 247 -6.01 -7.52 18.27
C THR A 247 -5.03 -6.85 17.29
N GLN A 248 -5.53 -6.23 16.24
CA GLN A 248 -4.70 -5.48 15.30
C GLN A 248 -3.91 -4.35 16.00
N LEU A 249 -4.55 -3.67 16.95
CA LEU A 249 -3.92 -2.60 17.72
C LEU A 249 -2.74 -3.11 18.55
N GLU A 250 -2.91 -4.22 19.28
CA GLU A 250 -1.83 -4.85 20.05
C GLU A 250 -0.67 -5.29 19.15
N LEU A 251 -0.97 -5.89 17.98
CA LEU A 251 0.05 -6.24 17.00
C LEU A 251 0.85 -5.02 16.54
N VAL A 252 0.18 -3.93 16.21
CA VAL A 252 0.82 -2.68 15.80
C VAL A 252 1.67 -2.11 16.92
N GLN A 253 1.20 -2.16 18.17
CA GLN A 253 1.97 -1.75 19.35
C GLN A 253 3.27 -2.54 19.53
N GLU A 254 3.22 -3.84 19.32
CA GLU A 254 4.42 -4.68 19.37
C GLU A 254 5.40 -4.42 18.23
N MET A 255 4.89 -4.16 17.02
CA MET A 255 5.69 -3.86 15.84
C MET A 255 6.42 -2.52 15.97
N ILE A 256 5.73 -1.46 16.38
CA ILE A 256 6.22 -0.07 16.44
C ILE A 256 6.88 0.23 17.80
N GLY A 257 6.36 -0.33 18.89
CA GLY A 257 6.82 -0.05 20.25
C GLY A 257 6.16 1.19 20.86
N ARG A 258 6.94 2.06 21.49
CA ARG A 258 6.43 3.23 22.24
C ARG A 258 5.87 4.38 21.38
N GLU A 259 6.03 4.32 20.06
CA GLU A 259 5.61 5.40 19.16
C GLU A 259 4.09 5.44 18.94
N LEU A 260 3.33 4.46 19.45
CA LEU A 260 1.87 4.42 19.28
C LEU A 260 1.11 5.46 20.12
N GLU A 261 1.68 5.91 21.24
CA GLU A 261 1.10 7.04 22.00
C GLU A 261 0.98 8.32 21.15
N VAL A 262 1.71 8.34 20.02
CA VAL A 262 1.68 9.44 19.05
C VAL A 262 0.47 9.30 18.10
N LEU A 263 0.10 8.07 17.70
CA LEU A 263 -1.05 7.83 16.80
C LEU A 263 -2.40 8.10 17.49
N GLU A 264 -2.51 7.76 18.80
CA GLU A 264 -3.71 8.06 19.59
C GLU A 264 -3.90 9.58 19.86
N ARG A 265 -2.85 10.39 19.66
CA ARG A 265 -2.91 11.85 19.81
C ARG A 265 -3.16 12.60 18.50
N LEU A 266 -3.35 11.87 17.38
CA LEU A 266 -3.67 12.48 16.10
C LEU A 266 -5.15 12.85 15.97
N ASP A 267 -5.98 12.61 17.00
CA ASP A 267 -7.34 13.14 17.06
C ASP A 267 -7.26 14.66 16.95
N ARG A 268 -7.37 15.14 15.73
CA ARG A 268 -7.38 16.55 15.41
C ARG A 268 -8.74 17.09 15.83
N GLU A 269 -8.74 18.09 16.71
CA GLU A 269 -9.98 18.84 16.94
C GLU A 269 -10.43 19.40 15.57
N PRO A 270 -11.66 19.11 15.14
CA PRO A 270 -12.17 19.64 13.89
C PRO A 270 -12.00 21.15 13.86
N ALA A 271 -11.62 21.70 12.72
CA ALA A 271 -11.58 23.16 12.54
C ALA A 271 -12.96 23.73 12.90
N ASP A 272 -12.99 24.80 13.70
CA ASP A 272 -14.24 25.43 14.12
C ASP A 272 -15.05 25.87 12.88
N PRO A 273 -16.20 25.25 12.58
CA PRO A 273 -16.99 25.60 11.41
C PRO A 273 -17.56 27.02 11.48
N ALA A 274 -17.47 27.70 12.63
CA ALA A 274 -17.88 29.08 12.84
C ALA A 274 -16.74 30.10 12.64
N ALA A 275 -15.51 29.67 12.33
CA ALA A 275 -14.44 30.61 12.00
C ALA A 275 -14.79 31.37 10.71
N PRO A 276 -14.62 32.71 10.64
CA PRO A 276 -14.91 33.47 9.42
C PRO A 276 -14.11 32.89 8.27
N ALA A 277 -14.79 32.55 7.16
CA ALA A 277 -14.20 31.96 5.97
C ALA A 277 -13.02 32.82 5.50
N ALA A 278 -11.80 32.37 5.84
CA ALA A 278 -10.59 33.00 5.34
C ALA A 278 -10.55 32.84 3.81
N GLU A 279 -9.95 33.77 3.11
CA GLU A 279 -9.77 33.70 1.66
C GLU A 279 -9.05 32.35 1.31
N PRO A 280 -9.58 31.57 0.36
CA PRO A 280 -8.99 30.27 0.04
C PRO A 280 -7.57 30.44 -0.52
N VAL A 281 -6.66 29.57 -0.08
CA VAL A 281 -5.29 29.49 -0.61
C VAL A 281 -5.32 29.15 -2.09
N LEU A 282 -6.21 28.23 -2.45
CA LEU A 282 -6.46 27.83 -3.84
C LEU A 282 -7.97 27.56 -4.02
N LYS A 283 -8.52 28.08 -5.12
CA LYS A 283 -9.89 27.82 -5.55
C LYS A 283 -9.87 27.38 -7.00
N VAL A 284 -10.53 26.27 -7.30
CA VAL A 284 -10.74 25.80 -8.66
C VAL A 284 -12.22 25.84 -9.00
N LEU A 285 -12.52 26.33 -10.20
CA LEU A 285 -13.87 26.49 -10.72
C LEU A 285 -13.98 25.73 -12.05
N GLY A 286 -14.73 24.65 -12.07
CA GLY A 286 -14.97 23.84 -13.24
C GLY A 286 -13.71 23.20 -13.83
N LEU A 287 -12.69 22.88 -13.01
CA LEU A 287 -11.45 22.29 -13.48
C LEU A 287 -11.71 20.90 -14.03
N GLY A 288 -11.39 20.67 -15.31
CA GLY A 288 -11.64 19.41 -15.97
C GLY A 288 -10.67 19.13 -17.11
N ARG A 289 -10.59 17.83 -17.47
CA ARG A 289 -9.84 17.34 -18.63
C ARG A 289 -10.65 16.27 -19.34
N LYS A 290 -10.84 16.45 -20.63
CA LYS A 290 -11.70 15.60 -21.44
C LYS A 290 -11.25 14.13 -21.39
N GLY A 291 -12.17 13.27 -20.99
CA GLY A 291 -11.91 11.82 -20.89
C GLY A 291 -11.16 11.40 -19.63
N GLU A 292 -10.70 12.31 -18.77
CA GLU A 292 -9.91 12.00 -17.58
C GLU A 292 -10.57 12.52 -16.29
N LEU A 293 -11.04 13.78 -16.26
CA LEU A 293 -11.74 14.36 -15.11
C LEU A 293 -12.85 15.29 -15.59
N GLN A 294 -14.06 15.11 -15.05
CA GLN A 294 -15.17 16.04 -15.28
C GLN A 294 -14.98 17.34 -14.50
N ALA A 295 -15.62 18.41 -14.98
CA ALA A 295 -15.57 19.73 -14.38
C ALA A 295 -15.81 19.68 -12.85
N THR A 296 -14.80 20.05 -12.08
CA THR A 296 -14.78 19.92 -10.63
C THR A 296 -14.52 21.28 -9.98
N ASN A 297 -15.27 21.58 -8.92
CA ASN A 297 -15.06 22.75 -8.07
C ASN A 297 -14.44 22.29 -6.74
N LEU A 298 -13.43 23.04 -6.25
CA LEU A 298 -12.79 22.79 -4.97
C LEU A 298 -12.22 24.08 -4.42
N GLU A 299 -12.39 24.30 -3.12
CA GLU A 299 -11.78 25.38 -2.36
C GLU A 299 -10.89 24.79 -1.28
N LEU A 300 -9.68 25.32 -1.11
CA LEU A 300 -8.69 24.84 -0.15
C LEU A 300 -8.26 26.01 0.74
N HIS A 301 -8.41 25.85 2.05
CA HIS A 301 -8.13 26.89 3.03
C HIS A 301 -6.83 26.65 3.79
N ALA A 302 -6.23 27.72 4.30
CA ALA A 302 -5.02 27.62 5.11
C ALA A 302 -5.28 26.81 6.39
N GLY A 303 -4.39 25.87 6.69
CA GLY A 303 -4.51 25.02 7.87
C GLY A 303 -5.50 23.85 7.74
N GLU A 304 -6.13 23.70 6.58
CA GLU A 304 -7.11 22.65 6.32
C GLU A 304 -6.44 21.42 5.66
N VAL A 305 -6.86 20.22 6.06
CA VAL A 305 -6.58 18.98 5.35
C VAL A 305 -7.85 18.52 4.64
N VAL A 306 -7.83 18.52 3.32
CA VAL A 306 -8.90 17.98 2.49
C VAL A 306 -8.52 16.56 2.05
N GLY A 307 -9.27 15.57 2.53
CA GLY A 307 -9.14 14.19 2.10
C GLY A 307 -9.83 13.94 0.77
N VAL A 308 -9.24 13.13 -0.10
CA VAL A 308 -9.90 12.73 -1.34
C VAL A 308 -10.05 11.22 -1.35
N ALA A 309 -11.30 10.77 -1.27
CA ALA A 309 -11.71 9.37 -1.24
C ALA A 309 -12.31 8.92 -2.58
N GLY A 310 -12.19 7.63 -2.89
CA GLY A 310 -12.77 7.03 -4.10
C GLY A 310 -12.07 5.74 -4.49
N LEU A 311 -12.69 4.93 -5.34
CA LEU A 311 -12.10 3.69 -5.85
C LEU A 311 -10.98 3.98 -6.87
N LEU A 312 -10.22 2.95 -7.22
CA LEU A 312 -9.20 3.02 -8.26
C LEU A 312 -9.83 3.50 -9.58
N GLY A 313 -9.21 4.48 -10.24
CA GLY A 313 -9.73 5.08 -11.48
C GLY A 313 -10.90 6.06 -11.28
N SER A 314 -11.20 6.47 -10.05
CA SER A 314 -12.25 7.43 -9.75
C SER A 314 -11.94 8.89 -10.14
N GLY A 315 -10.69 9.19 -10.52
CA GLY A 315 -10.26 10.55 -10.92
C GLY A 315 -9.43 11.28 -9.85
N ARG A 316 -9.02 10.63 -8.76
CA ARG A 316 -8.25 11.23 -7.65
C ARG A 316 -6.88 11.73 -8.11
N THR A 317 -6.10 10.86 -8.74
CA THR A 317 -4.76 11.18 -9.27
C THR A 317 -4.84 12.24 -10.37
N GLU A 318 -5.84 12.17 -11.24
CA GLU A 318 -6.08 13.15 -12.29
C GLU A 318 -6.38 14.53 -11.69
N LEU A 319 -7.19 14.60 -10.62
CA LEU A 319 -7.44 15.85 -9.89
C LEU A 319 -6.13 16.41 -9.30
N ALA A 320 -5.33 15.57 -8.62
CA ALA A 320 -4.05 16.00 -8.05
C ALA A 320 -3.08 16.55 -9.11
N ARG A 321 -2.97 15.87 -10.25
CA ARG A 321 -2.11 16.26 -11.37
C ARG A 321 -2.56 17.59 -11.99
N LEU A 322 -3.86 17.82 -12.12
CA LEU A 322 -4.43 19.09 -12.60
C LEU A 322 -4.22 20.22 -11.59
N LEU A 323 -4.37 19.96 -10.28
CA LEU A 323 -4.08 20.95 -9.22
C LEU A 323 -2.62 21.39 -9.22
N PHE A 324 -1.70 20.53 -9.61
CA PHE A 324 -0.28 20.86 -9.70
C PHE A 324 0.16 21.34 -11.10
N GLY A 325 -0.68 21.16 -12.12
CA GLY A 325 -0.33 21.49 -13.51
C GLY A 325 0.68 20.51 -14.12
N ALA A 326 0.76 19.27 -13.58
CA ALA A 326 1.44 18.16 -14.22
C ALA A 326 0.73 17.77 -15.51
N ASP A 327 -0.60 17.86 -15.51
CA ASP A 327 -1.46 17.77 -16.67
C ASP A 327 -2.14 19.12 -16.93
N VAL A 328 -2.49 19.40 -18.19
CA VAL A 328 -3.11 20.65 -18.60
C VAL A 328 -4.63 20.46 -18.64
N ALA A 329 -5.36 21.28 -17.90
CA ALA A 329 -6.82 21.30 -17.96
C ALA A 329 -7.33 21.80 -19.32
N ASP A 330 -8.40 21.18 -19.83
CA ASP A 330 -9.10 21.62 -21.04
C ASP A 330 -10.12 22.72 -20.71
N GLU A 331 -10.63 22.73 -19.47
CA GLU A 331 -11.63 23.68 -18.98
C GLU A 331 -11.41 24.06 -17.52
N GLY A 332 -12.01 25.14 -17.11
CA GLY A 332 -11.98 25.66 -15.75
C GLY A 332 -10.90 26.68 -15.47
N GLU A 333 -10.95 27.21 -14.26
CA GLU A 333 -10.06 28.26 -13.78
C GLU A 333 -9.46 27.88 -12.44
N VAL A 334 -8.20 28.28 -12.23
CA VAL A 334 -7.50 28.17 -10.94
C VAL A 334 -7.23 29.57 -10.41
N GLN A 335 -7.65 29.83 -9.19
CA GLN A 335 -7.43 31.09 -8.48
C GLN A 335 -6.52 30.85 -7.27
N VAL A 336 -5.51 31.69 -7.09
CA VAL A 336 -4.59 31.66 -5.95
C VAL A 336 -4.53 33.05 -5.35
N GLY A 337 -4.91 33.19 -4.08
CA GLY A 337 -5.01 34.49 -3.41
C GLY A 337 -5.90 35.46 -4.19
N GLY A 338 -7.09 35.01 -4.62
CA GLY A 338 -8.07 35.79 -5.37
C GLY A 338 -7.71 36.10 -6.84
N ALA A 339 -6.52 35.74 -7.31
CA ALA A 339 -6.10 36.01 -8.68
C ALA A 339 -6.21 34.78 -9.57
N THR A 340 -6.92 34.86 -10.70
CA THR A 340 -6.95 33.78 -11.70
C THR A 340 -5.57 33.55 -12.29
N ARG A 341 -5.14 32.31 -12.30
CA ARG A 341 -3.85 31.87 -12.81
C ARG A 341 -4.04 30.83 -13.90
N SER A 342 -3.21 30.88 -14.92
CA SER A 342 -3.14 29.84 -15.93
C SER A 342 -2.07 28.81 -15.55
N TRP A 343 -2.51 27.58 -15.34
CA TRP A 343 -1.67 26.43 -15.02
C TRP A 343 -1.33 25.66 -16.29
N ARG A 344 -0.17 25.89 -16.86
CA ARG A 344 0.24 25.13 -18.06
C ARG A 344 1.46 24.26 -17.84
N THR A 345 2.13 24.40 -16.71
CA THR A 345 3.32 23.64 -16.35
C THR A 345 3.45 23.59 -14.82
N PRO A 346 4.07 22.54 -14.25
CA PRO A 346 4.38 22.45 -12.82
C PRO A 346 5.12 23.67 -12.26
N ARG A 347 5.92 24.34 -13.10
CA ARG A 347 6.67 25.54 -12.69
C ARG A 347 5.75 26.70 -12.29
N HIS A 348 4.59 26.82 -12.90
CA HIS A 348 3.62 27.85 -12.53
C HIS A 348 3.00 27.55 -11.16
N ALA A 349 2.70 26.27 -10.89
CA ALA A 349 2.17 25.84 -9.60
C ALA A 349 3.20 26.02 -8.48
N ILE A 350 4.45 25.61 -8.70
CA ILE A 350 5.57 25.80 -7.75
C ILE A 350 5.74 27.30 -7.46
N GLY A 351 5.71 28.17 -8.49
CA GLY A 351 5.82 29.61 -8.34
C GLY A 351 4.65 30.25 -7.59
N ALA A 352 3.50 29.59 -7.53
CA ALA A 352 2.33 29.98 -6.75
C ALA A 352 2.28 29.36 -5.34
N GLY A 353 3.30 28.57 -4.97
CA GLY A 353 3.40 27.92 -3.66
C GLY A 353 2.62 26.61 -3.57
N VAL A 354 2.43 25.88 -4.68
CA VAL A 354 1.82 24.55 -4.70
C VAL A 354 2.90 23.50 -4.88
N ALA A 355 2.87 22.47 -4.04
CA ALA A 355 3.74 21.31 -4.06
C ALA A 355 2.94 20.03 -4.32
N PHE A 356 3.57 19.00 -4.92
CA PHE A 356 2.90 17.75 -5.29
C PHE A 356 3.81 16.55 -5.11
N SER A 357 3.35 15.54 -4.37
CA SER A 357 3.96 14.22 -4.30
C SER A 357 3.08 13.23 -5.05
N SER A 358 3.62 12.63 -6.10
CA SER A 358 2.93 11.69 -6.98
C SER A 358 2.80 10.30 -6.35
N GLU A 359 1.76 9.56 -6.74
CA GLU A 359 1.52 8.16 -6.40
C GLU A 359 2.69 7.25 -6.79
N ASP A 360 3.19 7.38 -8.04
CA ASP A 360 4.34 6.60 -8.48
C ASP A 360 5.66 7.23 -8.05
N ARG A 361 6.03 6.93 -6.81
CA ARG A 361 7.29 7.38 -6.22
C ARG A 361 8.50 7.00 -7.05
N ARG A 362 8.51 5.79 -7.66
CA ARG A 362 9.69 5.26 -8.36
C ARG A 362 9.86 5.85 -9.76
N ALA A 363 8.78 6.01 -10.51
CA ALA A 363 8.84 6.53 -11.88
C ALA A 363 8.84 8.06 -11.92
N GLU A 364 8.06 8.72 -11.06
CA GLU A 364 7.86 10.18 -11.12
C GLU A 364 8.49 10.93 -9.93
N GLY A 365 8.68 10.24 -8.80
CA GLY A 365 9.14 10.88 -7.56
C GLY A 365 10.65 10.95 -7.44
N VAL A 366 11.32 9.82 -7.27
CA VAL A 366 12.76 9.73 -6.96
C VAL A 366 13.63 9.65 -8.20
N VAL A 367 14.78 10.31 -8.13
CA VAL A 367 15.87 10.04 -9.08
C VAL A 367 16.89 9.15 -8.36
N GLY A 368 16.80 7.83 -8.60
CA GLY A 368 17.50 6.80 -7.84
C GLY A 368 19.02 6.91 -7.86
N ASP A 369 19.58 7.38 -8.97
CA ASP A 369 21.03 7.53 -9.17
C ASP A 369 21.60 8.86 -8.62
N LEU A 370 20.75 9.77 -8.16
CA LEU A 370 21.16 10.98 -7.46
C LEU A 370 21.24 10.74 -5.94
N THR A 371 22.01 11.61 -5.27
CA THR A 371 22.13 11.60 -3.82
C THR A 371 20.84 12.10 -3.14
N VAL A 372 20.71 11.83 -1.84
CA VAL A 372 19.67 12.39 -0.99
C VAL A 372 19.65 13.91 -1.11
N ALA A 373 20.81 14.55 -0.97
CA ALA A 373 20.95 16.00 -1.06
C ALA A 373 20.52 16.54 -2.43
N ASP A 374 20.86 15.87 -3.52
CA ASP A 374 20.48 16.32 -4.85
C ASP A 374 18.97 16.15 -5.07
N ASN A 375 18.38 15.03 -4.60
CA ASN A 375 16.94 14.82 -4.66
C ASN A 375 16.16 15.89 -3.89
N MET A 376 16.61 16.29 -2.69
CA MET A 376 15.95 17.31 -1.88
C MET A 376 15.94 18.69 -2.56
N ILE A 377 17.01 19.06 -3.25
CA ILE A 377 17.17 20.41 -3.81
C ILE A 377 16.49 20.59 -5.18
N LEU A 378 16.04 19.51 -5.83
CA LEU A 378 15.50 19.57 -7.19
C LEU A 378 14.38 20.61 -7.37
N ALA A 379 13.38 20.63 -6.49
CA ALA A 379 12.24 21.56 -6.60
C ALA A 379 12.66 23.01 -6.37
N LEU A 380 13.51 23.27 -5.38
CA LEU A 380 14.06 24.60 -5.13
C LEU A 380 14.93 25.08 -6.31
N GLN A 381 15.73 24.22 -6.89
CA GLN A 381 16.53 24.56 -8.07
C GLN A 381 15.64 24.85 -9.28
N ALA A 382 14.55 24.08 -9.47
CA ALA A 382 13.58 24.28 -10.53
C ALA A 382 12.83 25.63 -10.38
N SER A 383 12.44 26.01 -9.15
CA SER A 383 11.78 27.29 -8.89
C SER A 383 12.66 28.50 -9.20
N ARG A 384 13.97 28.41 -8.87
CA ARG A 384 14.96 29.48 -9.16
C ARG A 384 15.39 29.52 -10.63
N GLY A 385 15.15 28.46 -11.36
CA GLY A 385 15.65 28.23 -12.71
C GLY A 385 17.10 27.77 -12.74
N TRP A 386 17.50 27.14 -13.84
CA TRP A 386 18.78 26.44 -13.98
C TRP A 386 20.01 27.37 -14.01
N LEU A 387 19.85 28.65 -14.33
CA LEU A 387 20.93 29.64 -14.32
C LEU A 387 21.29 30.15 -12.91
N ARG A 388 20.36 30.08 -11.97
CA ARG A 388 20.56 30.57 -10.59
C ARG A 388 20.76 29.38 -9.65
N ARG A 389 21.97 28.82 -9.66
CA ARG A 389 22.31 27.69 -8.79
C ARG A 389 22.11 28.02 -7.31
N VAL A 390 21.61 27.07 -6.56
CA VAL A 390 21.56 27.16 -5.10
C VAL A 390 23.00 27.14 -4.58
N PRO A 391 23.44 28.14 -3.77
CA PRO A 391 24.77 28.12 -3.18
C PRO A 391 25.00 26.85 -2.36
N GLN A 392 26.21 26.28 -2.42
CA GLN A 392 26.52 25.02 -1.74
C GLN A 392 26.23 25.10 -0.24
N ARG A 393 26.64 26.18 0.42
CA ARG A 393 26.37 26.38 1.84
C ARG A 393 24.85 26.33 2.17
N THR A 394 24.02 27.02 1.40
CA THR A 394 22.57 27.00 1.57
C THR A 394 22.00 25.59 1.33
N LYS A 395 22.53 24.87 0.33
CA LYS A 395 22.17 23.46 0.08
C LYS A 395 22.47 22.61 1.30
N ASP A 396 23.70 22.69 1.84
CA ASP A 396 24.14 21.87 2.96
C ASP A 396 23.32 22.18 4.22
N GLU A 397 23.05 23.46 4.52
CA GLU A 397 22.23 23.90 5.66
C GLU A 397 20.77 23.38 5.55
N LEU A 398 20.15 23.48 4.38
CA LEU A 398 18.78 23.01 4.16
C LEU A 398 18.70 21.48 4.25
N VAL A 399 19.61 20.78 3.58
CA VAL A 399 19.62 19.32 3.56
C VAL A 399 19.82 18.76 4.97
N GLN A 400 20.78 19.32 5.74
CA GLN A 400 21.03 18.87 7.10
C GLN A 400 19.81 19.09 7.99
N ARG A 401 19.18 20.29 7.91
CA ARG A 401 17.97 20.62 8.67
C ARG A 401 16.86 19.59 8.42
N TYR A 402 16.57 19.26 7.15
CA TYR A 402 15.46 18.36 6.82
C TYR A 402 15.79 16.88 7.06
N ILE A 403 17.06 16.48 7.00
CA ILE A 403 17.49 15.14 7.46
C ILE A 403 17.17 14.98 8.95
N GLU A 404 17.48 16.00 9.77
CA GLU A 404 17.22 16.00 11.22
C GLU A 404 15.73 16.11 11.53
N THR A 405 15.02 17.07 10.91
CA THR A 405 13.59 17.32 11.17
C THR A 405 12.71 16.11 10.82
N LEU A 406 13.01 15.43 9.72
CA LEU A 406 12.21 14.29 9.25
C LEU A 406 12.79 12.93 9.67
N ASP A 407 13.86 12.92 10.49
CA ASP A 407 14.57 11.70 10.90
C ASP A 407 14.83 10.76 9.71
N ILE A 408 15.54 11.27 8.69
CA ILE A 408 15.86 10.49 7.48
C ILE A 408 17.06 9.59 7.79
N ARG A 409 16.93 8.30 7.50
CA ARG A 409 17.98 7.31 7.78
C ARG A 409 18.37 6.50 6.55
N PRO A 410 19.69 6.30 6.28
CA PRO A 410 20.83 6.85 7.02
C PRO A 410 20.91 8.38 6.90
N ALA A 411 21.42 9.06 7.94
CA ALA A 411 21.60 10.52 7.97
C ALA A 411 22.84 10.93 7.14
N ASP A 412 22.91 10.43 5.90
CA ASP A 412 24.01 10.68 4.95
C ASP A 412 23.49 11.42 3.71
N PRO A 413 23.79 12.72 3.56
CA PRO A 413 23.40 13.49 2.39
C PRO A 413 23.90 12.92 1.02
N ASN A 414 24.99 12.15 1.07
CA ASN A 414 25.62 11.58 -0.12
C ASN A 414 25.13 10.16 -0.45
N ALA A 415 24.30 9.56 0.41
CA ALA A 415 23.71 8.27 0.11
C ALA A 415 22.89 8.33 -1.19
N LEU A 416 23.00 7.29 -2.03
CA LEU A 416 22.19 7.19 -3.25
C LEU A 416 20.73 6.90 -2.87
N MET A 417 19.82 7.61 -3.51
CA MET A 417 18.39 7.53 -3.22
C MET A 417 17.82 6.11 -3.36
N ARG A 418 18.30 5.34 -4.34
CA ARG A 418 17.91 3.93 -4.55
C ARG A 418 18.24 2.99 -3.38
N ASN A 419 19.17 3.37 -2.50
CA ASN A 419 19.61 2.55 -1.37
C ASN A 419 18.76 2.78 -0.10
N LEU A 420 17.86 3.78 -0.09
CA LEU A 420 17.00 4.08 1.03
C LEU A 420 15.77 3.16 1.04
N SER A 421 15.24 2.88 2.25
CA SER A 421 13.92 2.26 2.40
C SER A 421 12.82 3.14 1.84
N GLY A 422 11.65 2.54 1.52
CA GLY A 422 10.52 3.26 0.96
C GLY A 422 10.06 4.44 1.81
N GLY A 423 9.98 4.28 3.12
CA GLY A 423 9.63 5.35 4.06
C GLY A 423 10.64 6.50 4.05
N ASN A 424 11.95 6.20 4.04
CA ASN A 424 12.98 7.24 3.94
C ASN A 424 12.99 7.94 2.57
N GLN A 425 12.72 7.21 1.48
CA GLN A 425 12.53 7.84 0.17
C GLN A 425 11.36 8.83 0.19
N GLN A 426 10.25 8.46 0.82
CA GLN A 426 9.08 9.35 0.96
C GLN A 426 9.40 10.60 1.77
N LYS A 427 10.13 10.46 2.88
CA LYS A 427 10.60 11.60 3.69
C LYS A 427 11.49 12.55 2.89
N VAL A 428 12.39 12.02 2.03
CA VAL A 428 13.22 12.85 1.13
C VAL A 428 12.34 13.59 0.10
N LEU A 429 11.30 12.95 -0.43
CA LEU A 429 10.36 13.60 -1.34
C LEU A 429 9.56 14.71 -0.65
N LEU A 430 9.11 14.50 0.58
CA LEU A 430 8.46 15.54 1.39
C LEU A 430 9.43 16.69 1.65
N ALA A 431 10.69 16.41 2.06
CA ALA A 431 11.72 17.42 2.24
C ALA A 431 11.96 18.26 0.98
N ARG A 432 11.99 17.64 -0.21
CA ARG A 432 12.12 18.33 -1.50
C ARG A 432 11.10 19.44 -1.68
N TRP A 433 9.86 19.15 -1.28
CA TRP A 433 8.76 20.10 -1.41
C TRP A 433 8.73 21.12 -0.27
N LEU A 434 8.93 20.69 0.97
CA LEU A 434 8.93 21.58 2.14
C LEU A 434 10.04 22.63 2.08
N ILE A 435 11.19 22.32 1.47
CA ILE A 435 12.28 23.28 1.20
C ILE A 435 11.80 24.46 0.32
N THR A 436 10.74 24.31 -0.46
CA THR A 436 10.18 25.39 -1.28
C THR A 436 9.18 26.29 -0.52
N GLU A 437 8.91 25.98 0.76
CA GLU A 437 7.95 26.69 1.61
C GLU A 437 6.56 26.81 0.95
N PRO A 438 5.91 25.70 0.59
CA PRO A 438 4.64 25.74 -0.13
C PRO A 438 3.50 26.19 0.80
N ARG A 439 2.45 26.81 0.20
CA ARG A 439 1.19 27.13 0.88
C ARG A 439 0.19 25.98 0.78
N LEU A 440 0.30 25.17 -0.27
CA LEU A 440 -0.52 24.00 -0.53
C LEU A 440 0.39 22.80 -0.84
N LEU A 441 0.14 21.70 -0.15
CA LEU A 441 0.80 20.43 -0.37
C LEU A 441 -0.22 19.39 -0.83
N VAL A 442 -0.09 18.88 -2.06
CA VAL A 442 -0.91 17.80 -2.60
C VAL A 442 -0.13 16.49 -2.48
N LEU A 443 -0.70 15.54 -1.76
CA LEU A 443 -0.11 14.23 -1.48
C LEU A 443 -0.99 13.14 -2.12
N ASP A 444 -0.47 12.49 -3.15
CA ASP A 444 -1.16 11.39 -3.81
C ASP A 444 -0.54 10.06 -3.36
N GLU A 445 -1.30 9.27 -2.61
CA GLU A 445 -0.92 7.98 -2.02
C GLU A 445 0.44 8.03 -1.28
N PRO A 446 0.67 9.01 -0.36
CA PRO A 446 1.99 9.21 0.23
C PRO A 446 2.44 8.08 1.15
N THR A 447 1.51 7.24 1.58
CA THR A 447 1.70 6.12 2.51
C THR A 447 1.74 4.76 1.81
N ARG A 448 1.55 4.72 0.48
CA ARG A 448 1.52 3.48 -0.28
C ARG A 448 2.88 2.78 -0.30
N GLY A 449 2.88 1.50 0.09
CA GLY A 449 4.08 0.64 0.03
C GLY A 449 5.20 1.05 1.00
N ILE A 450 4.86 1.68 2.11
CA ILE A 450 5.74 1.95 3.24
C ILE A 450 5.24 1.21 4.47
N ASP A 451 6.12 1.05 5.47
CA ASP A 451 5.76 0.37 6.71
C ASP A 451 4.86 1.22 7.62
N VAL A 452 4.23 0.55 8.58
CA VAL A 452 3.25 1.17 9.49
C VAL A 452 3.85 2.32 10.30
N GLY A 453 5.12 2.19 10.74
CA GLY A 453 5.80 3.25 11.49
C GLY A 453 6.07 4.48 10.63
N ALA A 454 6.53 4.28 9.39
CA ALA A 454 6.72 5.38 8.45
C ALA A 454 5.39 6.04 8.05
N LYS A 455 4.29 5.26 7.92
CA LYS A 455 2.93 5.79 7.72
C LYS A 455 2.54 6.74 8.85
N ALA A 456 2.69 6.30 10.10
CA ALA A 456 2.38 7.09 11.28
C ALA A 456 3.16 8.42 11.31
N GLN A 457 4.45 8.38 11.02
CA GLN A 457 5.31 9.57 10.99
C GLN A 457 4.89 10.56 9.88
N ILE A 458 4.48 10.06 8.71
CA ILE A 458 3.99 10.92 7.62
C ILE A 458 2.65 11.55 7.99
N GLN A 459 1.73 10.78 8.58
CA GLN A 459 0.44 11.29 9.06
C GLN A 459 0.61 12.37 10.12
N GLN A 460 1.51 12.15 11.07
CA GLN A 460 1.86 13.15 12.08
C GLN A 460 2.41 14.42 11.45
N LEU A 461 3.36 14.30 10.51
CA LEU A 461 3.91 15.43 9.79
C LEU A 461 2.84 16.23 9.06
N VAL A 462 1.90 15.57 8.38
CA VAL A 462 0.77 16.22 7.71
C VAL A 462 -0.08 17.03 8.68
N ALA A 463 -0.42 16.44 9.84
CA ALA A 463 -1.18 17.12 10.88
C ALA A 463 -0.43 18.33 11.48
N GLU A 464 0.89 18.23 11.66
CA GLU A 464 1.74 19.32 12.14
C GLU A 464 1.80 20.47 11.12
N LEU A 465 2.06 20.17 9.85
CA LEU A 465 2.10 21.17 8.77
C LEU A 465 0.77 21.92 8.61
N ALA A 466 -0.35 21.21 8.75
CA ALA A 466 -1.66 21.84 8.70
C ALA A 466 -1.89 22.76 9.92
N ARG A 467 -1.50 22.35 11.14
CA ARG A 467 -1.56 23.25 12.32
C ARG A 467 -0.68 24.50 12.17
N GLU A 468 0.42 24.40 11.41
CA GLU A 468 1.29 25.54 11.08
C GLU A 468 0.68 26.45 9.97
N GLY A 469 -0.50 26.11 9.44
CA GLY A 469 -1.24 26.92 8.48
C GLY A 469 -1.09 26.49 7.01
N MET A 470 -0.44 25.36 6.72
CA MET A 470 -0.36 24.81 5.36
C MET A 470 -1.69 24.18 4.96
N ALA A 471 -2.19 24.44 3.77
CA ALA A 471 -3.28 23.68 3.17
C ALA A 471 -2.75 22.34 2.66
N VAL A 472 -3.48 21.25 2.90
CA VAL A 472 -3.07 19.91 2.45
C VAL A 472 -4.22 19.23 1.73
N VAL A 473 -3.94 18.65 0.56
CA VAL A 473 -4.81 17.67 -0.09
C VAL A 473 -4.18 16.29 0.14
N PHE A 474 -4.91 15.42 0.83
CA PHE A 474 -4.44 14.08 1.18
C PHE A 474 -5.28 13.01 0.46
N ILE A 475 -4.66 12.30 -0.45
CA ILE A 475 -5.30 11.24 -1.25
C ILE A 475 -4.77 9.91 -0.76
N SER A 476 -5.65 9.01 -0.36
CA SER A 476 -5.31 7.61 -0.02
C SER A 476 -6.43 6.66 -0.45
N ALA A 477 -6.03 5.46 -0.84
CA ALA A 477 -6.95 4.33 -1.06
C ALA A 477 -7.47 3.76 0.27
N GLU A 478 -6.73 3.99 1.36
CA GLU A 478 -7.11 3.57 2.71
C GLU A 478 -8.03 4.64 3.32
N LEU A 479 -9.34 4.39 3.31
CA LEU A 479 -10.35 5.36 3.78
C LEU A 479 -10.14 5.76 5.25
N GLU A 480 -9.64 4.85 6.06
CA GLU A 480 -9.32 5.12 7.47
C GLU A 480 -8.24 6.19 7.63
N GLU A 481 -7.21 6.22 6.74
CA GLU A 481 -6.20 7.26 6.73
C GLU A 481 -6.80 8.62 6.34
N VAL A 482 -7.68 8.61 5.32
CA VAL A 482 -8.39 9.82 4.87
C VAL A 482 -9.21 10.39 6.01
N LEU A 483 -10.04 9.58 6.65
CA LEU A 483 -10.92 10.03 7.74
C LEU A 483 -10.14 10.52 8.97
N ARG A 484 -9.03 9.86 9.31
CA ARG A 484 -8.22 10.23 10.48
C ARG A 484 -7.56 11.61 10.37
N LEU A 485 -7.16 12.00 9.15
CA LEU A 485 -6.37 13.21 8.93
C LEU A 485 -7.17 14.41 8.47
N SER A 486 -8.31 14.18 7.81
CA SER A 486 -8.99 15.22 7.04
C SER A 486 -10.02 15.96 7.87
N ASP A 487 -10.11 17.27 7.68
CA ASP A 487 -11.20 18.10 8.20
C ASP A 487 -12.46 17.99 7.33
N ARG A 488 -12.26 17.70 6.03
CA ARG A 488 -13.30 17.57 5.02
C ARG A 488 -12.91 16.50 4.01
N VAL A 489 -13.88 15.72 3.55
CA VAL A 489 -13.68 14.62 2.61
C VAL A 489 -14.40 14.90 1.30
N VAL A 490 -13.67 14.87 0.21
CA VAL A 490 -14.17 14.92 -1.16
C VAL A 490 -14.29 13.50 -1.68
N VAL A 491 -15.47 13.08 -2.11
CA VAL A 491 -15.72 11.75 -2.65
C VAL A 491 -15.73 11.78 -4.17
N MET A 492 -14.88 10.95 -4.76
CA MET A 492 -14.71 10.83 -6.21
C MET A 492 -15.26 9.49 -6.72
N ARG A 493 -16.02 9.52 -7.83
CA ARG A 493 -16.49 8.33 -8.55
C ARG A 493 -16.62 8.63 -10.05
N ASP A 494 -16.23 7.69 -10.88
CA ASP A 494 -16.36 7.80 -12.35
C ASP A 494 -15.80 9.12 -12.91
N ARG A 495 -14.62 9.52 -12.40
CA ARG A 495 -13.89 10.73 -12.79
C ARG A 495 -14.64 12.04 -12.52
N ARG A 496 -15.45 12.07 -11.49
CA ARG A 496 -16.17 13.25 -11.02
C ARG A 496 -16.22 13.31 -9.50
N LYS A 497 -16.26 14.51 -8.98
CA LYS A 497 -16.61 14.77 -7.58
C LYS A 497 -18.12 14.54 -7.42
N ILE A 498 -18.50 13.58 -6.59
CA ILE A 498 -19.89 13.24 -6.34
C ILE A 498 -20.42 13.84 -5.05
N ASP A 499 -19.53 14.05 -4.07
CA ASP A 499 -19.90 14.62 -2.77
C ASP A 499 -18.71 15.32 -2.11
N GLU A 500 -19.02 16.12 -1.08
CA GLU A 500 -18.05 16.79 -0.22
C GLU A 500 -18.66 16.95 1.16
N GLN A 501 -18.05 16.34 2.16
CA GLN A 501 -18.57 16.24 3.52
C GLN A 501 -17.57 16.78 4.53
N VAL A 502 -18.05 17.52 5.54
CA VAL A 502 -17.23 17.88 6.70
C VAL A 502 -17.03 16.63 7.54
N ASN A 503 -15.81 16.35 7.92
CA ASN A 503 -15.48 15.14 8.68
C ASN A 503 -15.76 15.34 10.18
N VAL A 504 -17.03 15.26 10.54
CA VAL A 504 -17.49 15.22 11.93
C VAL A 504 -18.20 13.88 12.11
N ASP A 505 -17.57 12.99 12.85
CA ASP A 505 -18.07 11.64 13.13
C ASP A 505 -18.37 10.77 11.87
N LEU A 506 -17.68 11.03 10.74
CA LEU A 506 -17.81 10.22 9.53
C LEU A 506 -17.17 8.84 9.75
N GLU A 507 -17.92 7.79 9.43
CA GLU A 507 -17.41 6.42 9.39
C GLU A 507 -17.03 6.00 7.97
N VAL A 508 -16.16 4.98 7.87
CA VAL A 508 -15.77 4.37 6.58
C VAL A 508 -17.00 3.88 5.81
N SER A 509 -17.99 3.35 6.53
CA SER A 509 -19.29 2.92 5.99
C SER A 509 -20.05 4.03 5.26
N ASP A 510 -20.01 5.27 5.75
CA ASP A 510 -20.72 6.41 5.16
C ASP A 510 -20.08 6.81 3.82
N VAL A 511 -18.75 6.87 3.79
CA VAL A 511 -18.00 7.16 2.57
C VAL A 511 -18.19 6.05 1.54
N LEU A 512 -18.14 4.77 1.95
CA LEU A 512 -18.40 3.64 1.05
C LEU A 512 -19.82 3.65 0.50
N HIS A 513 -20.81 3.99 1.32
CA HIS A 513 -22.20 4.13 0.90
C HIS A 513 -22.36 5.23 -0.15
N THR A 514 -21.69 6.37 0.04
CA THR A 514 -21.66 7.47 -0.94
C THR A 514 -21.00 7.02 -2.24
N ILE A 515 -19.86 6.33 -2.18
CA ILE A 515 -19.17 5.79 -3.36
C ILE A 515 -20.06 4.79 -4.11
N ALA A 516 -20.81 3.93 -3.40
CA ALA A 516 -21.68 2.91 -4.00
C ALA A 516 -22.94 3.48 -4.66
N GLY A 517 -23.27 4.75 -4.47
CA GLY A 517 -24.44 5.40 -5.08
C GLY A 517 -25.71 5.44 -4.21
N GLY A 518 -25.58 5.16 -2.90
CA GLY A 518 -26.68 5.24 -1.93
C GLY A 518 -27.09 6.67 -1.53
N GLY A 519 -26.54 7.68 -2.14
CA GLY A 519 -26.75 9.08 -1.80
C GLY A 519 -27.50 9.88 -2.85
N GLU A 520 -28.71 9.47 -3.26
CA GLU A 520 -29.73 10.42 -3.66
C GLU A 520 -30.50 10.85 -2.40
N SER A 521 -29.92 11.67 -1.59
CA SER A 521 -30.62 12.39 -0.52
C SER A 521 -30.43 13.88 -0.70
N ALA A 522 -31.52 14.44 -1.16
CA ALA A 522 -31.88 15.82 -1.20
C ALA A 522 -31.24 16.69 -0.10
N VAL A 523 -30.31 17.57 -0.47
CA VAL A 523 -30.22 18.87 0.16
C VAL A 523 -31.02 19.83 -0.71
N SER A 524 -32.34 19.83 -0.50
CA SER A 524 -33.19 20.97 -0.87
C SER A 524 -32.82 22.12 0.05
N LEU A 525 -32.01 23.04 -0.44
CA LEU A 525 -31.92 24.38 0.15
C LEU A 525 -33.32 25.04 0.01
N GLU A 526 -34.10 24.98 1.08
CA GLU A 526 -35.23 25.86 1.25
C GLU A 526 -34.74 27.30 1.34
N LEU A 527 -34.86 28.01 0.22
CA LEU A 527 -34.91 29.45 0.22
C LEU A 527 -36.18 29.89 0.96
N VAL A 528 -35.99 30.29 2.20
CA VAL A 528 -37.00 31.03 2.95
C VAL A 528 -37.27 32.36 2.22
N THR A 529 -38.34 32.41 1.45
CA THR A 529 -39.00 33.65 1.12
C THR A 529 -40.34 33.69 1.87
N ASP A 530 -40.33 34.47 2.94
CA ASP A 530 -41.50 34.96 3.64
C ASP A 530 -42.37 35.80 2.69
N ARG A 531 -43.67 35.44 2.56
CA ARG A 531 -44.81 36.40 2.43
C ARG A 531 -46.15 35.67 2.33
N GLY A 532 -46.91 35.72 3.40
CA GLY A 532 -48.24 36.30 3.51
C GLY A 532 -49.42 35.66 2.81
N SER A 533 -50.29 35.09 3.63
CA SER A 533 -51.79 35.19 3.61
C SER A 533 -52.58 34.59 2.44
N GLY A 534 -53.47 33.63 2.83
CA GLY A 534 -54.86 33.78 2.41
C GLY A 534 -55.54 32.60 1.72
N THR A 535 -56.37 31.90 2.46
CA THR A 535 -57.71 31.32 2.12
C THR A 535 -57.80 30.03 1.30
N ALA A 536 -58.50 29.15 1.91
CA ALA A 536 -59.08 27.87 1.45
C ALA A 536 -59.99 28.01 0.23
N VAL A 537 -60.15 26.90 -0.54
CA VAL A 537 -61.45 26.29 -0.93
C VAL A 537 -61.22 24.96 -1.64
N GLN A 538 -62.11 24.05 -1.31
CA GLN A 538 -62.43 22.66 -1.59
C GLN A 538 -62.46 22.19 -3.07
N GLU A 539 -62.30 20.83 -3.16
CA GLU A 539 -63.04 19.83 -3.95
C GLU A 539 -62.84 19.69 -5.46
N GLY A 540 -62.67 18.40 -5.84
CA GLY A 540 -63.15 17.93 -7.12
C GLY A 540 -62.42 16.70 -7.70
N LYS A 541 -62.98 15.52 -7.46
CA LYS A 541 -62.73 14.24 -8.17
C LYS A 541 -62.85 14.37 -9.67
N HIS A 542 -62.04 13.66 -10.44
CA HIS A 542 -62.56 12.63 -11.39
C HIS A 542 -61.46 11.77 -12.05
N VAL A 543 -61.85 10.53 -12.17
CA VAL A 543 -61.30 9.35 -12.83
C VAL A 543 -61.40 9.43 -14.37
N SER A 544 -60.41 8.87 -15.12
CA SER A 544 -60.60 8.05 -16.35
C SER A 544 -59.24 7.68 -16.92
N ASP A 545 -58.79 6.46 -16.83
CA ASP A 545 -58.95 5.33 -17.76
C ASP A 545 -58.42 5.56 -19.20
N GLN A 546 -57.28 4.89 -19.44
CA GLN A 546 -56.80 4.02 -20.56
C GLN A 546 -56.77 4.55 -22.04
N PRO A 547 -56.08 3.85 -22.98
CA PRO A 547 -55.12 2.75 -22.96
C PRO A 547 -53.86 2.96 -23.84
N ALA A 548 -52.95 1.98 -23.80
CA ALA A 548 -51.78 1.80 -24.67
C ALA A 548 -52.10 1.41 -26.10
N PRO A 549 -51.19 1.54 -27.05
CA PRO A 549 -51.11 0.68 -28.19
C PRO A 549 -49.84 -0.17 -28.31
N ASP A 550 -50.05 -1.37 -28.80
CA ASP A 550 -49.22 -2.51 -29.06
C ASP A 550 -48.12 -2.33 -30.15
N PRO A 551 -47.24 -3.32 -30.31
CA PRO A 551 -45.95 -3.22 -30.98
C PRO A 551 -46.00 -3.51 -32.51
N VAL A 552 -45.01 -3.01 -33.22
CA VAL A 552 -44.77 -3.39 -34.63
C VAL A 552 -43.39 -4.02 -34.79
N ASP A 553 -43.43 -5.21 -35.34
CA ASP A 553 -42.36 -6.17 -35.64
C ASP A 553 -41.58 -5.81 -36.94
N PRO A 554 -40.40 -6.40 -37.14
CA PRO A 554 -39.39 -5.94 -38.09
C PRO A 554 -39.46 -6.61 -39.45
N LYS A 555 -38.93 -5.98 -40.47
CA LYS A 555 -38.28 -6.60 -41.66
C LYS A 555 -37.91 -5.58 -42.73
N GLY A 556 -36.73 -5.76 -43.29
CA GLY A 556 -36.48 -5.27 -44.65
C GLY A 556 -35.07 -4.74 -44.90
N THR A 557 -34.10 -5.65 -45.04
CA THR A 557 -33.15 -5.79 -46.21
C THR A 557 -32.88 -4.52 -47.07
N THR A 558 -31.66 -4.08 -47.33
CA THR A 558 -30.68 -4.48 -48.34
C THR A 558 -29.86 -3.27 -48.87
N ARG A 559 -28.56 -3.44 -49.00
CA ARG A 559 -27.58 -2.85 -49.94
C ARG A 559 -27.41 -1.32 -50.07
N ALA A 560 -26.26 -0.82 -49.79
CA ALA A 560 -25.15 -0.57 -50.71
C ALA A 560 -23.87 -0.32 -49.90
#